data_0a57dd49ecc4994b771859fb56b6c78f
#
_entry.id   0a57dd49ecc4994b771859fb56b6c78f
#
_cell.length_a   1.000
_cell.length_b   1.000
_cell.length_c   1.000
_cell.angle_alpha   90.00
_cell.angle_beta   90.00
_cell.angle_gamma   90.00
#
_symmetry.space_group_name_H-M   'P 1'
#
loop_
_entity.id
_entity.type
_entity.pdbx_description
1 polymer ?
#
loop_
_entity_poly.entity_id
_entity_poly.type
_entity_poly.pdbx_seq_one_letter_code
_entity_poly.pdbx_strand_id
1 'polypeptide(L)'
;MRQPQTRIHRFLFFTFVSICLAGVLGAAQAPTADSVLANARKALGGEAKIASVKTFIANGRTRQVRGENLVPIEFEIQAELPDKYSRRDEFPAQDAGPVTAGFVGDAIVLIPRPVPPPPRPGAAAPPPGAMEAQLRARMMQSKQDFARLMLGMFAGTTTAFPVTYSYVGQAEAPQGKADVLDVKGPGNFTARLFVADNGLPIMVSWQPPAGPMGPGGPGAVMRPGGPAPAAGGPPAGAPPAAAPPAGGPPPGGAPMAAGPAGPPPGAKPAPEQRLYFADYRDVDGLKLPFRIRRAAGSETTEETTFDRYRINAKVDPRRFDTTAK
;
A
#
# COMPACT_ATOMS: atom_id res chain seq x y z
N MET A 1 -98.18 -51.30 -0.11
CA MET A 1 -97.04 -51.40 -0.99
C MET A 1 -96.13 -50.16 -0.76
N ARG A 2 -95.09 -50.26 0.07
CA ARG A 2 -94.19 -49.21 0.39
C ARG A 2 -92.76 -49.77 0.35
N GLN A 3 -91.93 -49.27 -0.52
CA GLN A 3 -90.53 -49.63 -0.59
C GLN A 3 -89.73 -48.88 0.50
N PRO A 4 -88.76 -49.51 1.12
CA PRO A 4 -87.83 -48.83 2.01
C PRO A 4 -86.65 -48.26 1.22
N GLN A 5 -86.32 -47.00 1.46
CA GLN A 5 -85.15 -46.31 0.93
C GLN A 5 -83.90 -46.69 1.73
N THR A 6 -82.91 -47.24 1.07
CA THR A 6 -81.61 -47.56 1.63
C THR A 6 -80.75 -46.31 1.59
N ARG A 7 -80.34 -45.76 2.73
CA ARG A 7 -79.38 -44.65 2.85
C ARG A 7 -77.97 -45.20 2.77
N ILE A 8 -77.25 -44.84 1.72
CA ILE A 8 -75.84 -45.10 1.57
C ILE A 8 -75.07 -43.96 2.24
N HIS A 9 -74.42 -44.28 3.36
CA HIS A 9 -73.46 -43.36 3.99
C HIS A 9 -72.12 -43.38 3.20
N ARG A 10 -71.84 -42.29 2.51
CA ARG A 10 -70.52 -42.04 1.93
C ARG A 10 -69.61 -41.50 3.03
N PHE A 11 -68.64 -42.32 3.47
CA PHE A 11 -67.51 -41.92 4.28
C PHE A 11 -66.55 -41.14 3.37
N LEU A 12 -66.45 -39.84 3.59
CA LEU A 12 -65.38 -39.00 2.99
C LEU A 12 -64.15 -39.20 3.85
N PHE A 13 -63.17 -39.92 3.32
CA PHE A 13 -61.81 -39.96 3.85
C PHE A 13 -61.08 -38.63 3.49
N PHE A 14 -60.96 -37.72 4.46
CA PHE A 14 -60.08 -36.56 4.34
C PHE A 14 -58.63 -37.01 4.59
N THR A 15 -57.91 -37.23 3.52
CA THR A 15 -56.42 -37.43 3.57
C THR A 15 -55.78 -36.09 3.78
N PHE A 16 -55.35 -35.82 5.01
CA PHE A 16 -54.54 -34.64 5.37
C PHE A 16 -53.11 -34.88 4.83
N VAL A 17 -52.80 -34.32 3.65
CA VAL A 17 -51.45 -34.26 3.15
C VAL A 17 -50.71 -33.13 3.89
N SER A 18 -49.98 -33.50 4.96
CA SER A 18 -49.03 -32.59 5.65
C SER A 18 -47.84 -32.33 4.71
N ILE A 19 -47.87 -31.22 4.00
CA ILE A 19 -46.71 -30.72 3.29
C ILE A 19 -45.75 -30.16 4.36
N CYS A 20 -44.77 -30.97 4.75
CA CYS A 20 -43.60 -30.48 5.48
C CYS A 20 -42.81 -29.54 4.57
N LEU A 21 -43.06 -28.25 4.69
CA LEU A 21 -42.21 -27.18 4.11
C LEU A 21 -40.91 -27.17 4.92
N ALA A 22 -39.96 -28.05 4.55
CA ALA A 22 -38.58 -27.98 5.06
C ALA A 22 -37.98 -26.67 4.53
N GLY A 23 -38.09 -25.63 5.36
CA GLY A 23 -37.34 -24.39 5.15
C GLY A 23 -35.87 -24.73 5.16
N VAL A 24 -35.24 -24.75 3.97
CA VAL A 24 -33.80 -24.74 3.83
C VAL A 24 -33.35 -23.40 4.41
N LEU A 25 -33.02 -23.38 5.70
CA LEU A 25 -32.20 -22.35 6.31
C LEU A 25 -30.85 -22.43 5.58
N GLY A 26 -30.70 -21.67 4.51
CA GLY A 26 -29.42 -21.47 3.85
C GLY A 26 -28.49 -20.91 4.91
N ALA A 27 -27.63 -21.75 5.47
CA ALA A 27 -26.53 -21.28 6.30
C ALA A 27 -25.78 -20.25 5.45
N ALA A 28 -25.80 -18.99 5.86
CA ALA A 28 -25.03 -17.94 5.21
C ALA A 28 -23.57 -18.39 5.25
N GLN A 29 -23.04 -18.75 4.08
CA GLN A 29 -21.67 -19.23 3.96
C GLN A 29 -20.73 -18.12 4.44
N ALA A 30 -19.83 -18.45 5.37
CA ALA A 30 -18.86 -17.48 5.87
C ALA A 30 -18.11 -16.83 4.71
N PRO A 31 -17.86 -15.51 4.74
CA PRO A 31 -17.13 -14.82 3.70
C PRO A 31 -15.78 -15.48 3.45
N THR A 32 -15.40 -15.63 2.18
CA THR A 32 -14.07 -16.08 1.77
C THR A 32 -13.32 -14.91 1.12
N ALA A 33 -11.99 -15.01 1.04
CA ALA A 33 -11.21 -13.99 0.36
C ALA A 33 -11.70 -13.76 -1.08
N ASP A 34 -12.00 -14.83 -1.81
CA ASP A 34 -12.47 -14.76 -3.20
C ASP A 34 -13.84 -14.09 -3.31
N SER A 35 -14.77 -14.38 -2.40
CA SER A 35 -16.11 -13.76 -2.40
C SER A 35 -16.03 -12.26 -2.10
N VAL A 36 -15.17 -11.84 -1.16
CA VAL A 36 -14.95 -10.42 -0.83
C VAL A 36 -14.31 -9.70 -2.01
N LEU A 37 -13.28 -10.29 -2.64
CA LEU A 37 -12.63 -9.70 -3.83
C LEU A 37 -13.57 -9.61 -5.02
N ALA A 38 -14.39 -10.62 -5.28
CA ALA A 38 -15.38 -10.59 -6.35
C ALA A 38 -16.41 -9.47 -6.13
N ASN A 39 -16.89 -9.29 -4.89
CA ASN A 39 -17.78 -8.19 -4.53
C ASN A 39 -17.09 -6.83 -4.70
N ALA A 40 -15.83 -6.71 -4.27
CA ALA A 40 -15.09 -5.47 -4.43
C ALA A 40 -14.88 -5.11 -5.90
N ARG A 41 -14.46 -6.04 -6.74
CA ARG A 41 -14.28 -5.80 -8.18
C ARG A 41 -15.60 -5.49 -8.88
N LYS A 42 -16.69 -6.14 -8.48
CA LYS A 42 -18.03 -5.80 -8.97
C LYS A 42 -18.41 -4.37 -8.62
N ALA A 43 -18.17 -3.93 -7.38
CA ALA A 43 -18.46 -2.56 -6.93
C ALA A 43 -17.59 -1.52 -7.65
N LEU A 44 -16.35 -1.87 -8.01
CA LEU A 44 -15.41 -1.01 -8.75
C LEU A 44 -15.70 -0.90 -10.26
N GLY A 45 -16.68 -1.63 -10.80
CA GLY A 45 -17.06 -1.56 -12.22
C GLY A 45 -17.06 -2.90 -12.94
N GLY A 46 -16.67 -3.98 -12.26
CA GLY A 46 -16.71 -5.36 -12.73
C GLY A 46 -15.38 -5.87 -13.29
N GLU A 47 -15.18 -7.17 -13.18
CA GLU A 47 -13.93 -7.87 -13.55
C GLU A 47 -13.50 -7.58 -14.98
N ALA A 48 -14.45 -7.62 -15.94
CA ALA A 48 -14.14 -7.40 -17.36
C ALA A 48 -13.60 -5.98 -17.63
N LYS A 49 -14.14 -4.97 -16.98
CA LYS A 49 -13.65 -3.59 -17.10
C LYS A 49 -12.29 -3.42 -16.47
N ILE A 50 -12.09 -3.94 -15.25
CA ILE A 50 -10.79 -3.92 -14.57
C ILE A 50 -9.73 -4.60 -15.43
N ALA A 51 -10.01 -5.78 -15.97
CA ALA A 51 -9.10 -6.53 -16.84
C ALA A 51 -8.81 -5.83 -18.18
N SER A 52 -9.70 -4.95 -18.65
CA SER A 52 -9.50 -4.18 -19.87
C SER A 52 -8.55 -2.97 -19.70
N VAL A 53 -8.19 -2.61 -18.47
CA VAL A 53 -7.25 -1.51 -18.21
C VAL A 53 -5.84 -1.94 -18.60
N LYS A 54 -5.29 -1.31 -19.62
CA LYS A 54 -3.90 -1.50 -20.08
C LYS A 54 -3.00 -0.38 -19.62
N THR A 55 -3.53 0.83 -19.62
CA THR A 55 -2.81 2.02 -19.17
C THR A 55 -3.73 2.91 -18.34
N PHE A 56 -3.15 3.66 -17.43
CA PHE A 56 -3.86 4.78 -16.83
C PHE A 56 -2.91 5.95 -16.56
N ILE A 57 -3.45 7.16 -16.65
CA ILE A 57 -2.78 8.40 -16.28
C ILE A 57 -3.64 9.08 -15.24
N ALA A 58 -3.03 9.50 -14.14
CA ALA A 58 -3.71 10.21 -13.06
C ALA A 58 -2.91 11.46 -12.68
N ASN A 59 -3.60 12.58 -12.64
CA ASN A 59 -3.04 13.85 -12.22
C ASN A 59 -3.71 14.33 -10.94
N GLY A 60 -2.99 15.07 -10.12
CA GLY A 60 -3.54 15.58 -8.89
C GLY A 60 -2.53 16.36 -8.06
N ARG A 61 -2.92 16.60 -6.82
CA ARG A 61 -2.13 17.33 -5.85
C ARG A 61 -2.03 16.55 -4.55
N THR A 62 -0.86 16.58 -3.96
CA THR A 62 -0.57 16.02 -2.65
C THR A 62 -0.17 17.13 -1.70
N ARG A 63 -0.66 17.10 -0.48
CA ARG A 63 -0.19 17.91 0.64
C ARG A 63 0.54 16.98 1.60
N GLN A 64 1.85 17.16 1.71
CA GLN A 64 2.69 16.38 2.60
C GLN A 64 2.96 17.16 3.88
N VAL A 65 2.72 16.54 5.04
CA VAL A 65 3.04 17.11 6.35
C VAL A 65 4.53 16.96 6.61
N ARG A 66 5.23 18.07 6.83
CA ARG A 66 6.65 18.11 7.21
C ARG A 66 6.85 19.03 8.41
N GLY A 67 6.85 18.42 9.60
CA GLY A 67 6.76 19.17 10.84
C GLY A 67 5.45 19.95 10.89
N GLU A 68 5.50 21.26 11.09
CA GLU A 68 4.34 22.16 11.10
C GLU A 68 3.93 22.65 9.69
N ASN A 69 4.67 22.30 8.64
CA ASN A 69 4.43 22.80 7.30
C ASN A 69 3.69 21.78 6.43
N LEU A 70 2.79 22.28 5.60
CA LEU A 70 2.17 21.54 4.50
C LEU A 70 2.90 21.86 3.20
N VAL A 71 3.56 20.86 2.63
CA VAL A 71 4.27 21.01 1.36
C VAL A 71 3.34 20.57 0.23
N PRO A 72 2.93 21.50 -0.66
CA PRO A 72 2.15 21.14 -1.83
C PRO A 72 3.06 20.49 -2.89
N ILE A 73 2.55 19.44 -3.50
CA ILE A 73 3.20 18.68 -4.57
C ILE A 73 2.15 18.47 -5.66
N GLU A 74 2.45 18.89 -6.88
CA GLU A 74 1.68 18.49 -8.04
C GLU A 74 2.26 17.20 -8.60
N PHE A 75 1.41 16.26 -9.00
CA PHE A 75 1.90 14.99 -9.48
C PHE A 75 1.18 14.50 -10.74
N GLU A 76 1.90 13.69 -11.50
CA GLU A 76 1.37 12.88 -12.57
C GLU A 76 1.84 11.43 -12.41
N ILE A 77 0.89 10.52 -12.36
CA ILE A 77 1.13 9.08 -12.41
C ILE A 77 0.87 8.61 -13.85
N GLN A 78 1.78 7.80 -14.39
CA GLN A 78 1.56 7.04 -15.62
C GLN A 78 1.87 5.58 -15.35
N ALA A 79 0.97 4.70 -15.75
CA ALA A 79 1.16 3.25 -15.67
C ALA A 79 0.80 2.59 -17.00
N GLU A 80 1.63 1.63 -17.39
CA GLU A 80 1.35 0.68 -18.48
C GLU A 80 1.47 -0.72 -17.88
N LEU A 81 0.31 -1.32 -17.68
CA LEU A 81 0.23 -2.62 -17.02
C LEU A 81 0.77 -3.74 -17.92
N PRO A 82 1.43 -4.76 -17.36
CA PRO A 82 1.45 -5.06 -15.92
C PRO A 82 2.64 -4.51 -15.13
N ASP A 83 3.69 -3.97 -15.78
CA ASP A 83 5.01 -3.85 -15.16
C ASP A 83 5.72 -2.49 -15.34
N LYS A 84 4.98 -1.46 -15.80
CA LYS A 84 5.53 -0.11 -15.92
C LYS A 84 4.72 0.87 -15.08
N TYR A 85 5.41 1.61 -14.26
CA TYR A 85 4.85 2.66 -13.40
C TYR A 85 5.84 3.79 -13.25
N SER A 86 5.35 5.02 -13.34
CA SER A 86 6.10 6.22 -12.99
C SER A 86 5.20 7.23 -12.31
N ARG A 87 5.76 7.93 -11.31
CA ARG A 87 5.18 9.11 -10.70
C ARG A 87 6.15 10.26 -10.85
N ARG A 88 5.69 11.34 -11.46
CA ARG A 88 6.39 12.61 -11.54
C ARG A 88 5.81 13.56 -10.52
N ASP A 89 6.66 14.05 -9.63
CA ASP A 89 6.31 15.04 -8.62
C ASP A 89 6.96 16.39 -8.99
N GLU A 90 6.20 17.46 -8.86
CA GLU A 90 6.63 18.84 -9.03
C GLU A 90 6.36 19.62 -7.75
N PHE A 91 7.34 20.38 -7.32
CA PHE A 91 7.29 21.17 -6.09
C PHE A 91 7.19 22.64 -6.43
N PRO A 92 6.00 23.25 -6.54
CA PRO A 92 5.82 24.62 -7.03
C PRO A 92 6.58 25.68 -6.23
N ALA A 93 6.85 25.41 -4.94
CA ALA A 93 7.58 26.32 -4.07
C ALA A 93 9.12 26.14 -4.13
N GLN A 94 9.63 25.36 -5.06
CA GLN A 94 11.06 25.03 -5.15
C GLN A 94 11.53 25.07 -6.60
N ASP A 95 12.66 25.74 -6.86
CA ASP A 95 13.28 25.82 -8.18
C ASP A 95 14.01 24.52 -8.61
N ALA A 96 13.76 23.42 -7.91
CA ALA A 96 14.53 22.17 -8.07
C ALA A 96 14.11 21.31 -9.29
N GLY A 97 13.12 21.76 -10.06
CA GLY A 97 12.56 20.97 -11.16
C GLY A 97 11.80 19.72 -10.71
N PRO A 98 11.13 19.05 -11.65
CA PRO A 98 10.34 17.86 -11.34
C PRO A 98 11.23 16.63 -11.11
N VAL A 99 10.73 15.71 -10.26
CA VAL A 99 11.38 14.44 -9.96
C VAL A 99 10.46 13.31 -10.40
N THR A 100 11.00 12.33 -11.13
CA THR A 100 10.25 11.13 -11.52
C THR A 100 10.85 9.91 -10.84
N ALA A 101 9.99 9.08 -10.25
CA ALA A 101 10.36 7.81 -9.67
C ALA A 101 9.39 6.72 -10.13
N GLY A 102 9.90 5.50 -10.35
CA GLY A 102 9.09 4.39 -10.80
C GLY A 102 9.91 3.16 -11.16
N PHE A 103 9.34 2.31 -12.00
CA PHE A 103 9.99 1.09 -12.49
C PHE A 103 9.49 0.68 -13.87
N VAL A 104 10.31 -0.06 -14.59
CA VAL A 104 9.99 -0.79 -15.82
C VAL A 104 10.53 -2.20 -15.67
N GLY A 105 9.67 -3.19 -15.56
CA GLY A 105 10.09 -4.54 -15.21
C GLY A 105 10.91 -4.53 -13.92
N ASP A 106 12.17 -4.96 -14.01
CA ASP A 106 13.11 -4.97 -12.89
C ASP A 106 14.11 -3.80 -12.88
N ALA A 107 13.89 -2.80 -13.72
CA ALA A 107 14.70 -1.59 -13.77
C ALA A 107 14.00 -0.43 -13.03
N ILE A 108 14.77 0.32 -12.22
CA ILE A 108 14.28 1.52 -11.55
C ILE A 108 14.30 2.72 -12.51
N VAL A 109 13.25 3.53 -12.46
CA VAL A 109 13.18 4.85 -13.10
C VAL A 109 13.44 5.90 -12.03
N LEU A 110 14.48 6.74 -12.21
CA LEU A 110 14.78 7.89 -11.36
C LEU A 110 15.27 9.03 -12.26
N ILE A 111 14.52 10.13 -12.30
CA ILE A 111 14.87 11.32 -13.12
C ILE A 111 14.70 12.57 -12.24
N PRO A 112 15.76 13.35 -12.02
CA PRO A 112 17.15 13.08 -12.38
C PRO A 112 17.73 11.90 -11.59
N ARG A 113 18.76 11.27 -12.14
CA ARG A 113 19.48 10.21 -11.41
C ARG A 113 20.19 10.77 -10.18
N PRO A 114 20.17 10.07 -9.04
CA PRO A 114 20.93 10.48 -7.87
C PRO A 114 22.42 10.48 -8.20
N VAL A 115 23.06 11.61 -7.99
CA VAL A 115 24.54 11.71 -8.03
C VAL A 115 25.06 11.23 -6.68
N PRO A 116 26.04 10.30 -6.64
CA PRO A 116 26.66 9.91 -5.38
C PRO A 116 27.21 11.15 -4.67
N PRO A 117 26.99 11.29 -3.35
CA PRO A 117 27.58 12.39 -2.62
C PRO A 117 29.09 12.29 -2.67
N PRO A 118 29.83 13.43 -2.71
CA PRO A 118 31.27 13.41 -2.67
C PRO A 118 31.77 12.67 -1.42
N PRO A 119 32.89 11.92 -1.52
CA PRO A 119 33.45 11.22 -0.37
C PRO A 119 33.71 12.21 0.78
N ARG A 120 33.22 11.89 1.97
CA ARG A 120 33.52 12.66 3.16
C ARG A 120 34.95 12.37 3.57
N PRO A 121 35.79 13.41 3.90
CA PRO A 121 37.11 13.18 4.43
C PRO A 121 37.08 12.25 5.64
N GLY A 122 37.86 11.16 5.61
CA GLY A 122 37.91 10.16 6.69
C GLY A 122 36.76 9.13 6.72
N ALA A 123 35.79 9.21 5.82
CA ALA A 123 34.77 8.15 5.72
C ALA A 123 35.30 6.98 4.88
N ALA A 124 35.06 5.76 5.36
CA ALA A 124 35.32 4.56 4.56
C ALA A 124 34.51 4.57 3.26
N ALA A 125 35.13 4.14 2.16
CA ALA A 125 34.45 3.99 0.90
C ALA A 125 33.28 3.00 1.06
N PRO A 126 32.11 3.26 0.43
CA PRO A 126 31.01 2.30 0.43
C PRO A 126 31.48 0.94 -0.12
N PRO A 127 30.99 -0.17 0.43
CA PRO A 127 31.36 -1.49 -0.09
C PRO A 127 30.95 -1.62 -1.56
N PRO A 128 31.69 -2.38 -2.37
CA PRO A 128 31.35 -2.65 -3.76
C PRO A 128 29.91 -3.18 -3.87
N GLY A 129 29.13 -2.67 -4.84
CA GLY A 129 27.73 -3.09 -5.05
C GLY A 129 26.70 -2.44 -4.09
N ALA A 130 27.10 -1.56 -3.16
CA ALA A 130 26.17 -0.90 -2.25
C ALA A 130 25.13 -0.03 -2.98
N MET A 131 25.55 0.66 -4.05
CA MET A 131 24.66 1.49 -4.87
C MET A 131 23.61 0.63 -5.58
N GLU A 132 24.03 -0.48 -6.19
CA GLU A 132 23.11 -1.41 -6.87
C GLU A 132 22.13 -2.07 -5.89
N ALA A 133 22.60 -2.43 -4.70
CA ALA A 133 21.75 -2.93 -3.64
C ALA A 133 20.71 -1.89 -3.21
N GLN A 134 21.11 -0.63 -3.07
CA GLN A 134 20.21 0.46 -2.73
C GLN A 134 19.18 0.72 -3.85
N LEU A 135 19.59 0.69 -5.12
CA LEU A 135 18.69 0.88 -6.26
C LEU A 135 17.66 -0.26 -6.34
N ARG A 136 18.11 -1.52 -6.13
CA ARG A 136 17.19 -2.68 -6.08
C ARG A 136 16.19 -2.58 -4.93
N ALA A 137 16.63 -2.14 -3.75
CA ALA A 137 15.75 -1.92 -2.62
C ALA A 137 14.71 -0.84 -2.90
N ARG A 138 15.10 0.28 -3.52
CA ARG A 138 14.18 1.35 -3.94
C ARG A 138 13.20 0.89 -5.01
N MET A 139 13.65 0.11 -5.99
CA MET A 139 12.76 -0.47 -6.99
C MET A 139 11.70 -1.37 -6.33
N MET A 140 12.13 -2.28 -5.46
CA MET A 140 11.19 -3.15 -4.74
C MET A 140 10.21 -2.34 -3.91
N GLN A 141 10.66 -1.28 -3.24
CA GLN A 141 9.79 -0.36 -2.50
C GLN A 141 8.76 0.30 -3.43
N SER A 142 9.19 0.79 -4.61
CA SER A 142 8.27 1.39 -5.59
C SER A 142 7.22 0.38 -6.09
N LYS A 143 7.62 -0.88 -6.34
CA LYS A 143 6.69 -1.96 -6.71
C LYS A 143 5.68 -2.25 -5.60
N GLN A 144 6.12 -2.29 -4.35
CA GLN A 144 5.25 -2.51 -3.20
C GLN A 144 4.27 -1.35 -2.99
N ASP A 145 4.71 -0.09 -3.15
CA ASP A 145 3.85 1.08 -3.03
C ASP A 145 2.81 1.13 -4.16
N PHE A 146 3.22 0.77 -5.38
CA PHE A 146 2.29 0.62 -6.49
C PHE A 146 1.28 -0.52 -6.25
N ALA A 147 1.72 -1.65 -5.72
CA ALA A 147 0.81 -2.75 -5.37
C ALA A 147 -0.24 -2.32 -4.32
N ARG A 148 0.15 -1.53 -3.30
CA ARG A 148 -0.80 -0.98 -2.32
C ARG A 148 -1.81 -0.02 -2.96
N LEU A 149 -1.36 0.81 -3.90
CA LEU A 149 -2.24 1.68 -4.67
C LEU A 149 -3.24 0.86 -5.49
N MET A 150 -2.76 -0.17 -6.20
CA MET A 150 -3.60 -1.06 -7.02
C MET A 150 -4.63 -1.82 -6.18
N LEU A 151 -4.28 -2.26 -4.97
CA LEU A 151 -5.23 -2.90 -4.04
C LEU A 151 -6.42 -1.97 -3.73
N GLY A 152 -6.17 -0.69 -3.48
CA GLY A 152 -7.23 0.29 -3.22
C GLY A 152 -8.02 0.69 -4.45
N MET A 153 -7.38 0.75 -5.62
CA MET A 153 -8.02 1.19 -6.87
C MET A 153 -8.80 0.06 -7.58
N PHE A 154 -8.31 -1.17 -7.53
CA PHE A 154 -8.80 -2.29 -8.35
C PHE A 154 -9.07 -3.58 -7.56
N ALA A 155 -8.95 -3.55 -6.23
CA ALA A 155 -9.05 -4.74 -5.38
C ALA A 155 -8.17 -5.90 -5.90
N GLY A 156 -6.96 -5.56 -6.35
CA GLY A 156 -6.03 -6.51 -6.93
C GLY A 156 -4.67 -5.90 -7.21
N THR A 157 -3.74 -6.71 -7.70
CA THR A 157 -2.42 -6.28 -8.17
C THR A 157 -2.21 -6.75 -9.61
N THR A 158 -1.08 -6.38 -10.21
CA THR A 158 -0.75 -6.81 -11.57
C THR A 158 -0.12 -8.21 -11.58
N THR A 159 -0.11 -8.88 -12.74
CA THR A 159 0.56 -10.17 -12.92
C THR A 159 2.07 -10.11 -12.69
N ALA A 160 2.70 -8.94 -12.85
CA ALA A 160 4.11 -8.72 -12.55
C ALA A 160 4.40 -8.60 -11.03
N PHE A 161 3.36 -8.46 -10.20
CA PHE A 161 3.46 -8.44 -8.74
C PHE A 161 2.35 -9.31 -8.14
N PRO A 162 2.43 -10.65 -8.30
CA PRO A 162 1.39 -11.56 -7.84
C PRO A 162 1.31 -11.58 -6.31
N VAL A 163 0.07 -11.60 -5.79
CA VAL A 163 -0.20 -11.67 -4.35
C VAL A 163 -1.20 -12.77 -4.04
N THR A 164 -1.16 -13.24 -2.81
CA THR A 164 -2.14 -14.18 -2.25
C THR A 164 -3.00 -13.46 -1.21
N TYR A 165 -4.24 -13.90 -1.08
CA TYR A 165 -5.21 -13.32 -0.16
C TYR A 165 -5.69 -14.39 0.82
N SER A 166 -5.93 -13.97 2.07
CA SER A 166 -6.62 -14.78 3.06
C SER A 166 -7.61 -13.92 3.84
N TYR A 167 -8.82 -14.46 4.05
CA TYR A 167 -9.83 -13.77 4.84
C TYR A 167 -9.48 -13.82 6.33
N VAL A 168 -9.52 -12.67 6.99
CA VAL A 168 -9.19 -12.53 8.42
C VAL A 168 -10.45 -12.46 9.28
N GLY A 169 -11.46 -11.75 8.82
CA GLY A 169 -12.68 -11.47 9.56
C GLY A 169 -13.25 -10.10 9.21
N GLN A 170 -14.17 -9.61 10.03
CA GLN A 170 -14.71 -8.25 9.93
C GLN A 170 -14.09 -7.34 10.98
N ALA A 171 -13.85 -6.09 10.60
CA ALA A 171 -13.47 -5.02 11.50
C ALA A 171 -14.59 -3.97 11.52
N GLU A 172 -14.80 -3.37 12.69
CA GLU A 172 -15.69 -2.22 12.83
C GLU A 172 -14.86 -0.93 12.73
N ALA A 173 -15.35 0.02 11.96
CA ALA A 173 -14.79 1.35 11.81
C ALA A 173 -15.90 2.39 12.03
N PRO A 174 -15.56 3.66 12.31
CA PRO A 174 -16.58 4.71 12.43
C PRO A 174 -17.47 4.85 11.18
N GLN A 175 -16.98 4.39 10.01
CA GLN A 175 -17.70 4.42 8.72
C GLN A 175 -18.57 3.17 8.48
N GLY A 176 -18.58 2.20 9.40
CA GLY A 176 -19.30 0.93 9.25
C GLY A 176 -18.39 -0.30 9.36
N LYS A 177 -18.93 -1.46 9.01
CA LYS A 177 -18.17 -2.71 8.99
C LYS A 177 -17.34 -2.82 7.72
N ALA A 178 -16.22 -3.53 7.83
CA ALA A 178 -15.37 -3.83 6.68
C ALA A 178 -14.85 -5.27 6.78
N ASP A 179 -14.89 -6.00 5.68
CA ASP A 179 -14.19 -7.27 5.52
C ASP A 179 -12.69 -7.03 5.42
N VAL A 180 -11.90 -7.87 6.10
CA VAL A 180 -10.45 -7.72 6.18
C VAL A 180 -9.77 -8.89 5.50
N LEU A 181 -8.88 -8.57 4.55
CA LEU A 181 -8.06 -9.54 3.85
C LEU A 181 -6.58 -9.31 4.16
N ASP A 182 -5.87 -10.34 4.63
CA ASP A 182 -4.41 -10.35 4.64
C ASP A 182 -3.90 -10.60 3.21
N VAL A 183 -2.92 -9.80 2.80
CA VAL A 183 -2.31 -9.84 1.46
C VAL A 183 -0.82 -10.07 1.59
N LYS A 184 -0.28 -11.08 0.88
CA LYS A 184 1.16 -11.41 0.87
C LYS A 184 1.67 -11.48 -0.56
N GLY A 185 2.90 -11.03 -0.78
CA GLY A 185 3.52 -11.00 -2.12
C GLY A 185 5.05 -10.98 -2.09
N PRO A 186 5.67 -10.70 -3.24
CA PRO A 186 7.12 -10.69 -3.41
C PRO A 186 7.85 -9.71 -2.49
N GLY A 187 9.10 -9.99 -2.14
CA GLY A 187 9.96 -9.12 -1.35
C GLY A 187 9.43 -8.88 0.08
N ASN A 188 8.87 -9.93 0.70
CA ASN A 188 8.23 -9.87 2.02
C ASN A 188 7.08 -8.84 2.09
N PHE A 189 6.41 -8.61 0.95
CA PHE A 189 5.25 -7.74 0.92
C PHE A 189 4.14 -8.31 1.80
N THR A 190 3.68 -7.50 2.73
CA THR A 190 2.49 -7.77 3.54
C THR A 190 1.63 -6.53 3.61
N ALA A 191 0.32 -6.72 3.52
CA ALA A 191 -0.66 -5.67 3.70
C ALA A 191 -1.99 -6.26 4.19
N ARG A 192 -2.87 -5.41 4.70
CA ARG A 192 -4.28 -5.71 4.94
C ARG A 192 -5.13 -4.82 4.06
N LEU A 193 -6.03 -5.43 3.32
CA LEU A 193 -7.05 -4.73 2.54
C LEU A 193 -8.37 -4.76 3.30
N PHE A 194 -8.97 -3.59 3.48
CA PHE A 194 -10.27 -3.41 4.11
C PHE A 194 -11.29 -3.03 3.05
N VAL A 195 -12.35 -3.82 2.95
CA VAL A 195 -13.44 -3.66 1.99
C VAL A 195 -14.73 -3.39 2.76
N ALA A 196 -15.35 -2.24 2.53
CA ALA A 196 -16.59 -1.86 3.20
C ALA A 196 -17.79 -2.69 2.72
N ASP A 197 -18.91 -2.64 3.43
CA ASP A 197 -20.14 -3.37 3.11
C ASP A 197 -20.67 -3.07 1.69
N ASN A 198 -20.41 -1.88 1.16
CA ASN A 198 -20.73 -1.51 -0.22
C ASN A 198 -19.78 -2.08 -1.28
N GLY A 199 -18.82 -2.90 -0.87
CA GLY A 199 -17.80 -3.50 -1.71
C GLY A 199 -16.64 -2.59 -2.09
N LEU A 200 -16.59 -1.34 -1.67
CA LEU A 200 -15.47 -0.46 -2.03
C LEU A 200 -14.29 -0.66 -1.07
N PRO A 201 -13.05 -0.77 -1.59
CA PRO A 201 -11.85 -0.69 -0.77
C PRO A 201 -11.79 0.64 -0.01
N ILE A 202 -11.61 0.62 1.29
CA ILE A 202 -11.57 1.84 2.10
C ILE A 202 -10.20 2.10 2.73
N MET A 203 -9.41 1.04 2.91
CA MET A 203 -8.09 1.18 3.53
C MET A 203 -7.18 0.02 3.11
N VAL A 204 -5.89 0.34 2.99
CA VAL A 204 -4.79 -0.63 2.96
C VAL A 204 -3.84 -0.28 4.10
N SER A 205 -3.56 -1.23 5.00
CA SER A 205 -2.59 -1.03 6.08
C SER A 205 -1.44 -2.01 5.98
N TRP A 206 -0.29 -1.64 6.53
CA TRP A 206 0.88 -2.52 6.62
C TRP A 206 1.82 -2.07 7.74
N GLN A 207 2.59 -3.04 8.25
CA GLN A 207 3.68 -2.76 9.16
C GLN A 207 4.96 -2.56 8.34
N PRO A 208 5.64 -1.40 8.43
CA PRO A 208 6.92 -1.24 7.79
C PRO A 208 7.97 -2.17 8.43
N PRO A 209 8.96 -2.65 7.65
CA PRO A 209 10.02 -3.47 8.20
C PRO A 209 10.78 -2.74 9.31
N ALA A 210 11.14 -3.45 10.36
CA ALA A 210 11.97 -2.90 11.42
C ALA A 210 13.36 -2.57 10.85
N GLY A 211 13.72 -1.31 10.85
CA GLY A 211 15.02 -0.81 10.37
C GLY A 211 15.14 0.69 10.62
N PRO A 212 16.35 1.25 10.56
CA PRO A 212 16.51 2.69 10.65
C PRO A 212 15.79 3.32 9.44
N MET A 213 14.57 3.78 9.66
CA MET A 213 13.94 4.70 8.71
C MET A 213 14.72 6.00 8.77
N GLY A 214 15.46 6.31 7.69
CA GLY A 214 15.89 7.66 7.45
C GLY A 214 14.66 8.59 7.43
N PRO A 215 14.80 9.91 7.66
CA PRO A 215 13.70 10.86 7.62
C PRO A 215 13.18 11.02 6.18
N GLY A 216 12.32 10.10 5.78
CA GLY A 216 11.73 10.00 4.46
C GLY A 216 10.94 8.71 4.41
N GLY A 217 9.66 8.73 4.83
CA GLY A 217 8.76 7.61 4.68
C GLY A 217 8.58 7.23 3.20
N PRO A 218 7.95 6.07 2.90
CA PRO A 218 7.65 5.63 1.53
C PRO A 218 6.86 6.72 0.79
N GLY A 219 7.42 7.25 -0.29
CA GLY A 219 6.90 8.40 -1.02
C GLY A 219 7.70 9.69 -0.85
N ALA A 220 8.64 9.77 0.08
CA ALA A 220 9.58 10.87 0.12
C ALA A 220 10.61 10.68 -1.00
N VAL A 221 10.38 11.36 -2.10
CA VAL A 221 11.39 11.52 -3.14
C VAL A 221 12.58 12.21 -2.49
N MET A 222 13.70 11.50 -2.37
CA MET A 222 14.92 12.08 -1.83
C MET A 222 15.37 13.20 -2.75
N ARG A 223 15.30 14.43 -2.22
CA ARG A 223 15.74 15.64 -2.89
C ARG A 223 17.22 15.52 -3.25
N PRO A 224 17.65 15.72 -4.49
CA PRO A 224 19.06 15.95 -4.78
C PRO A 224 19.45 17.29 -4.13
N GLY A 225 20.39 17.30 -3.19
CA GLY A 225 21.07 18.50 -2.70
C GLY A 225 20.48 19.25 -1.50
N GLY A 226 19.54 18.69 -0.73
CA GLY A 226 19.18 19.28 0.56
C GLY A 226 20.28 19.00 1.61
N PRO A 227 20.71 20.00 2.45
CA PRO A 227 21.63 19.73 3.54
C PRO A 227 21.03 18.68 4.47
N ALA A 228 21.82 17.67 4.84
CA ALA A 228 21.44 16.71 5.87
C ALA A 228 21.04 17.49 7.13
N PRO A 229 19.96 17.11 7.86
CA PRO A 229 19.67 17.70 9.16
C PRO A 229 20.94 17.53 10.00
N ALA A 230 21.45 18.64 10.54
CA ALA A 230 22.58 18.61 11.45
C ALA A 230 22.22 17.65 12.58
N ALA A 231 23.04 16.61 12.76
CA ALA A 231 22.96 15.79 13.97
C ALA A 231 23.07 16.76 15.15
N GLY A 232 22.00 16.86 15.95
CA GLY A 232 21.97 17.71 17.11
C GLY A 232 23.17 17.36 18.00
N GLY A 233 24.16 18.24 18.04
CA GLY A 233 25.22 18.14 19.01
C GLY A 233 24.62 18.22 20.43
N PRO A 234 25.24 17.57 21.42
CA PRO A 234 24.77 17.67 22.79
C PRO A 234 24.77 19.12 23.25
N PRO A 235 23.81 19.54 24.09
CA PRO A 235 23.76 20.91 24.59
C PRO A 235 25.06 21.23 25.35
N ALA A 236 25.71 22.33 24.98
CA ALA A 236 26.86 22.87 25.69
C ALA A 236 26.41 23.27 27.10
N GLY A 237 26.92 22.57 28.13
CA GLY A 237 26.64 22.96 29.49
C GLY A 237 26.66 21.88 30.57
N ALA A 238 27.45 20.81 30.45
CA ALA A 238 27.73 19.92 31.59
C ALA A 238 29.22 19.99 31.96
N PRO A 239 29.57 20.14 33.28
CA PRO A 239 30.95 20.12 33.70
C PRO A 239 31.61 18.76 33.51
N PRO A 240 32.96 18.66 33.31
CA PRO A 240 33.62 17.39 33.05
C PRO A 240 33.59 16.48 34.26
N ALA A 241 33.00 15.29 34.09
CA ALA A 241 33.12 14.20 35.05
C ALA A 241 34.53 13.62 34.98
N ALA A 242 35.11 13.40 36.15
CA ALA A 242 36.46 12.86 36.36
C ALA A 242 36.65 11.50 35.68
N ALA A 243 37.81 11.34 35.04
CA ALA A 243 38.24 10.08 34.40
C ALA A 243 38.48 8.96 35.41
N PRO A 244 38.01 7.73 35.17
CA PRO A 244 38.42 6.55 35.93
C PRO A 244 39.82 6.06 35.47
N PRO A 245 40.58 5.35 36.34
CA PRO A 245 41.96 4.96 36.03
C PRO A 245 42.03 3.86 34.98
N ALA A 246 43.12 3.92 34.20
CA ALA A 246 43.45 2.96 33.14
C ALA A 246 43.69 1.55 33.67
N GLY A 247 42.78 0.63 33.30
CA GLY A 247 43.01 -0.82 33.39
C GLY A 247 43.36 -1.35 31.99
N GLY A 248 44.48 -2.09 31.92
CA GLY A 248 45.08 -2.60 30.70
C GLY A 248 44.23 -3.60 29.91
N PRO A 249 44.59 -3.84 28.62
CA PRO A 249 43.80 -4.66 27.71
C PRO A 249 43.89 -6.17 28.00
N PRO A 250 42.83 -6.94 27.88
CA PRO A 250 42.90 -8.40 27.86
C PRO A 250 43.36 -8.90 26.47
N PRO A 251 44.06 -10.04 26.40
CA PRO A 251 44.63 -10.56 25.18
C PRO A 251 43.59 -11.30 24.32
N GLY A 252 43.60 -11.02 23.03
CA GLY A 252 43.33 -11.92 21.91
C GLY A 252 41.99 -12.65 21.87
N GLY A 253 40.98 -11.96 21.25
CA GLY A 253 39.82 -12.63 20.67
C GLY A 253 39.76 -12.25 19.18
N ALA A 254 39.73 -13.26 18.28
CA ALA A 254 39.57 -13.05 16.84
C ALA A 254 38.31 -12.27 16.52
N PRO A 255 38.31 -11.43 15.49
CA PRO A 255 37.10 -10.69 15.10
C PRO A 255 36.07 -11.66 14.53
N MET A 256 35.03 -11.95 15.31
CA MET A 256 33.82 -12.56 14.78
C MET A 256 33.18 -11.54 13.81
N ALA A 257 32.94 -11.99 12.56
CA ALA A 257 32.22 -11.22 11.57
C ALA A 257 30.89 -10.76 12.17
N ALA A 258 30.74 -9.46 12.36
CA ALA A 258 29.48 -8.85 12.81
C ALA A 258 28.42 -9.13 11.74
N GLY A 259 27.49 -10.04 12.02
CA GLY A 259 26.25 -10.16 11.28
C GLY A 259 25.50 -8.82 11.29
N PRO A 260 24.54 -8.61 10.39
CA PRO A 260 23.79 -7.36 10.33
C PRO A 260 23.22 -7.07 11.71
N ALA A 261 23.61 -5.94 12.30
CA ALA A 261 23.18 -5.52 13.62
C ALA A 261 21.64 -5.43 13.62
N GLY A 262 21.00 -6.26 14.42
CA GLY A 262 19.58 -6.15 14.70
C GLY A 262 19.27 -4.78 15.33
N PRO A 263 17.98 -4.36 15.31
CA PRO A 263 17.58 -3.11 15.93
C PRO A 263 18.03 -3.07 17.40
N PRO A 264 18.45 -1.90 17.89
CA PRO A 264 18.91 -1.78 19.27
C PRO A 264 17.80 -2.21 20.25
N PRO A 265 18.15 -2.90 21.35
CA PRO A 265 17.19 -3.32 22.38
C PRO A 265 16.41 -2.08 22.87
N GLY A 266 15.07 -2.12 22.78
CA GLY A 266 14.21 -1.00 23.21
C GLY A 266 13.73 -0.06 22.11
N ALA A 267 14.10 -0.26 20.85
CA ALA A 267 13.52 0.50 19.73
C ALA A 267 12.02 0.17 19.63
N LYS A 268 11.16 1.19 19.77
CA LYS A 268 9.72 1.03 19.53
C LYS A 268 9.50 0.59 18.08
N PRO A 269 8.60 -0.37 17.82
CA PRO A 269 8.27 -0.73 16.46
C PRO A 269 7.77 0.51 15.70
N ALA A 270 8.13 0.62 14.44
CA ALA A 270 7.66 1.70 13.59
C ALA A 270 6.11 1.69 13.53
N PRO A 271 5.44 2.85 13.51
CA PRO A 271 3.99 2.91 13.48
C PRO A 271 3.43 2.25 12.22
N GLU A 272 2.29 1.56 12.36
CA GLU A 272 1.55 1.01 11.24
C GLU A 272 1.25 2.11 10.22
N GLN A 273 1.48 1.81 8.95
CA GLN A 273 1.17 2.69 7.83
C GLN A 273 -0.20 2.37 7.28
N ARG A 274 -0.95 3.40 6.86
CA ARG A 274 -2.30 3.26 6.33
C ARG A 274 -2.50 4.16 5.12
N LEU A 275 -3.16 3.63 4.09
CA LEU A 275 -3.72 4.40 2.98
C LEU A 275 -5.23 4.29 3.06
N TYR A 276 -5.91 5.40 3.24
CA TYR A 276 -7.37 5.49 3.20
C TYR A 276 -7.80 5.96 1.82
N PHE A 277 -8.79 5.28 1.25
CA PHE A 277 -9.35 5.57 -0.07
C PHE A 277 -10.77 6.10 0.10
N ALA A 278 -11.07 7.21 -0.54
CA ALA A 278 -12.36 7.89 -0.41
C ALA A 278 -12.72 8.63 -1.71
N ASP A 279 -13.94 9.19 -1.75
CA ASP A 279 -14.46 9.97 -2.86
C ASP A 279 -14.38 9.20 -4.18
N TYR A 280 -14.98 8.01 -4.19
CA TYR A 280 -15.06 7.18 -5.38
C TYR A 280 -16.00 7.78 -6.40
N ARG A 281 -15.49 8.04 -7.61
CA ARG A 281 -16.26 8.60 -8.73
C ARG A 281 -16.18 7.68 -9.94
N ASP A 282 -17.18 7.74 -10.80
CA ASP A 282 -17.18 7.01 -12.07
C ASP A 282 -16.21 7.64 -13.07
N VAL A 283 -15.34 6.81 -13.64
CA VAL A 283 -14.42 7.14 -14.72
C VAL A 283 -14.51 6.02 -15.75
N ASP A 284 -15.16 6.27 -16.86
CA ASP A 284 -15.34 5.28 -17.94
C ASP A 284 -15.98 3.97 -17.45
N GLY A 285 -16.85 4.05 -16.41
CA GLY A 285 -17.54 2.95 -15.76
C GLY A 285 -16.68 2.14 -14.78
N LEU A 286 -15.54 2.66 -14.37
CA LEU A 286 -14.76 2.22 -13.21
C LEU A 286 -14.95 3.23 -12.07
N LYS A 287 -15.16 2.75 -10.86
CA LYS A 287 -15.14 3.61 -9.68
C LYS A 287 -13.73 3.74 -9.15
N LEU A 288 -13.14 4.93 -9.29
CA LEU A 288 -11.80 5.23 -8.83
C LEU A 288 -11.82 6.24 -7.67
N PRO A 289 -10.91 6.10 -6.67
CA PRO A 289 -10.85 7.02 -5.54
C PRO A 289 -10.23 8.36 -5.97
N PHE A 290 -10.90 9.47 -5.69
CA PHE A 290 -10.38 10.81 -5.93
C PHE A 290 -9.67 11.41 -4.72
N ARG A 291 -9.67 10.71 -3.60
CA ARG A 291 -8.99 11.12 -2.38
C ARG A 291 -8.27 9.94 -1.74
N ILE A 292 -6.99 10.13 -1.45
CA ILE A 292 -6.19 9.17 -0.68
C ILE A 292 -5.54 9.92 0.47
N ARG A 293 -5.64 9.38 1.69
CA ARG A 293 -4.95 9.87 2.86
C ARG A 293 -3.96 8.83 3.36
N ARG A 294 -2.72 9.22 3.56
CA ARG A 294 -1.69 8.40 4.20
C ARG A 294 -1.58 8.77 5.67
N ALA A 295 -1.45 7.78 6.52
CA ALA A 295 -1.22 7.98 7.94
C ALA A 295 -0.16 7.01 8.48
N ALA A 296 0.55 7.45 9.51
CA ALA A 296 1.48 6.64 10.31
C ALA A 296 0.94 6.60 11.75
N GLY A 297 0.47 5.43 12.19
CA GLY A 297 -0.29 5.32 13.44
C GLY A 297 -1.56 6.18 13.39
N SER A 298 -1.69 7.15 14.29
CA SER A 298 -2.81 8.09 14.34
C SER A 298 -2.59 9.35 13.48
N GLU A 299 -1.37 9.62 13.03
CA GLU A 299 -1.00 10.89 12.42
C GLU A 299 -1.16 10.84 10.90
N THR A 300 -1.85 11.82 10.32
CA THR A 300 -1.91 12.00 8.87
C THR A 300 -0.57 12.59 8.39
N THR A 301 0.07 11.89 7.46
CA THR A 301 1.36 12.32 6.88
C THR A 301 1.21 12.91 5.49
N GLU A 302 0.12 12.56 4.78
CA GLU A 302 -0.09 12.99 3.41
C GLU A 302 -1.58 12.95 3.05
N GLU A 303 -2.04 13.97 2.33
CA GLU A 303 -3.35 13.99 1.68
C GLU A 303 -3.20 14.22 0.18
N THR A 304 -3.71 13.28 -0.61
CA THR A 304 -3.70 13.30 -2.08
C THR A 304 -5.11 13.48 -2.60
N THR A 305 -5.28 14.43 -3.52
CA THR A 305 -6.51 14.64 -4.29
C THR A 305 -6.19 14.45 -5.75
N PHE A 306 -6.94 13.57 -6.41
CA PHE A 306 -6.84 13.38 -7.86
C PHE A 306 -7.78 14.37 -8.54
N ASP A 307 -7.26 15.08 -9.54
CA ASP A 307 -8.04 16.00 -10.36
C ASP A 307 -8.65 15.26 -11.55
N ARG A 308 -7.92 14.27 -12.11
CA ARG A 308 -8.35 13.56 -13.31
C ARG A 308 -7.69 12.17 -13.42
N TYR A 309 -8.45 11.22 -13.95
CA TYR A 309 -7.99 9.94 -14.50
C TYR A 309 -8.24 9.86 -16.00
N ARG A 310 -7.37 9.18 -16.72
CA ARG A 310 -7.51 8.80 -18.13
C ARG A 310 -7.16 7.33 -18.27
N ILE A 311 -8.16 6.51 -18.58
CA ILE A 311 -8.02 5.06 -18.73
C ILE A 311 -7.71 4.73 -20.18
N ASN A 312 -6.80 3.78 -20.40
CA ASN A 312 -6.37 3.33 -21.74
C ASN A 312 -5.86 4.46 -22.65
N ALA A 313 -5.38 5.54 -22.03
CA ALA A 313 -4.77 6.66 -22.75
C ALA A 313 -3.31 6.34 -23.11
N LYS A 314 -2.82 6.98 -24.19
CA LYS A 314 -1.41 6.87 -24.59
C LYS A 314 -0.52 7.49 -23.50
N VAL A 315 0.43 6.70 -23.00
CA VAL A 315 1.45 7.13 -22.04
C VAL A 315 2.65 7.76 -22.76
N ASP A 316 3.40 8.61 -22.06
CA ASP A 316 4.64 9.20 -22.60
C ASP A 316 5.81 8.24 -22.32
N PRO A 317 6.46 7.63 -23.34
CA PRO A 317 7.56 6.70 -23.16
C PRO A 317 8.74 7.28 -22.36
N ARG A 318 8.96 8.61 -22.43
CA ARG A 318 10.03 9.28 -21.69
C ARG A 318 9.88 9.20 -20.17
N ARG A 319 8.65 8.95 -19.68
CA ARG A 319 8.34 8.73 -18.26
C ARG A 319 8.89 7.41 -17.73
N PHE A 320 9.24 6.51 -18.62
CA PHE A 320 9.75 5.17 -18.31
C PHE A 320 11.22 5.00 -18.71
N ASP A 321 11.93 6.11 -18.94
CA ASP A 321 13.34 6.06 -19.31
C ASP A 321 14.19 5.66 -18.09
N THR A 322 14.81 4.49 -18.17
CA THR A 322 15.73 3.97 -17.15
C THR A 322 17.16 4.45 -17.36
N THR A 323 17.46 5.17 -18.45
CA THR A 323 18.79 5.62 -18.84
C THR A 323 18.97 7.13 -18.74
N ALA A 324 17.91 7.89 -18.44
CA ALA A 324 17.96 9.35 -18.35
C ALA A 324 19.08 9.82 -17.41
N LYS A 325 19.90 10.76 -17.88
CA LYS A 325 21.01 11.37 -17.15
C LYS A 325 20.53 12.54 -16.28
#